data_ed86d933233bfa186c98b6018676c998
#
_entry.id   ed86d933233bfa186c98b6018676c998
#
_cell.length_a   1.000
_cell.length_b   1.000
_cell.length_c   1.000
_cell.angle_alpha   90.00
_cell.angle_beta   90.00
_cell.angle_gamma   90.00
#
_symmetry.space_group_name_H-M   'P 1'
#
loop_
_entity.id
_entity.type
_entity.pdbx_description
1 polymer ?
#
loop_
_entity_poly.entity_id
_entity_poly.type
_entity_poly.pdbx_seq_one_letter_code
_entity_poly.pdbx_strand_id
1 'polypeptide(L)'
;RRDVFTPLREKLKMHNSKLRQRGADLLCYALLDMIVDHYFLVMEKLGDRIEEVEEEVARGNNPRALAHITQLRKELIVLKRNFSPVREVVNGFLRSESELLEDRHTKYFKDVYDHIVQAIDLVENYRDVMVSMQDLHINNVNLKMNEVMKVMAIVTCLLAPATVIGGVFGMNFERIP
;
A
#
# COMPACT_ATOMS: atom_id res chain seq x y z
N ARG A 1 6.05 -22.62 -5.72
CA ARG A 1 5.27 -21.82 -6.68
C ARG A 1 3.98 -22.58 -6.95
N ARG A 2 2.83 -22.09 -6.52
CA ARG A 2 1.54 -22.67 -6.92
C ARG A 2 1.29 -22.25 -8.37
N ASP A 3 0.97 -23.26 -9.22
CA ASP A 3 0.58 -23.00 -10.61
C ASP A 3 -0.83 -22.39 -10.63
N VAL A 4 -0.89 -21.13 -11.03
CA VAL A 4 -2.12 -20.34 -11.12
C VAL A 4 -3.13 -20.95 -12.08
N PHE A 5 -2.65 -21.61 -13.13
CA PHE A 5 -3.48 -22.13 -14.23
C PHE A 5 -4.02 -23.56 -14.01
N THR A 6 -3.77 -24.18 -12.86
CA THR A 6 -4.28 -25.54 -12.56
C THR A 6 -5.80 -25.65 -12.74
N PRO A 7 -6.66 -24.73 -12.23
CA PRO A 7 -8.11 -24.83 -12.40
C PRO A 7 -8.56 -24.74 -13.87
N LEU A 8 -7.86 -23.94 -14.67
CA LEU A 8 -8.15 -23.79 -16.09
C LEU A 8 -7.78 -25.04 -16.87
N ARG A 9 -6.63 -25.66 -16.54
CA ARG A 9 -6.20 -26.93 -17.15
C ARG A 9 -7.18 -28.05 -16.85
N GLU A 10 -7.72 -28.12 -15.65
CA GLU A 10 -8.74 -29.10 -15.28
C GLU A 10 -10.03 -28.89 -16.08
N LYS A 11 -10.49 -27.63 -16.21
CA LYS A 11 -11.64 -27.28 -17.07
C LYS A 11 -11.39 -27.68 -18.53
N LEU A 12 -10.17 -27.53 -19.05
CA LEU A 12 -9.82 -27.92 -20.42
C LEU A 12 -9.77 -29.43 -20.61
N LYS A 13 -9.47 -30.22 -19.57
CA LYS A 13 -9.49 -31.68 -19.63
C LYS A 13 -10.92 -32.29 -19.71
N MET A 14 -11.91 -31.56 -19.21
CA MET A 14 -13.30 -31.98 -19.24
C MET A 14 -13.84 -31.97 -20.68
N HIS A 15 -14.34 -33.10 -21.15
CA HIS A 15 -14.85 -33.30 -22.55
C HIS A 15 -15.96 -32.31 -22.90
N ASN A 16 -16.79 -31.92 -21.94
CA ASN A 16 -17.96 -31.02 -22.14
C ASN A 16 -17.70 -29.56 -21.77
N SER A 17 -16.42 -29.15 -21.74
CA SER A 17 -16.03 -27.77 -21.38
C SER A 17 -16.39 -26.80 -22.51
N LYS A 18 -17.13 -25.75 -22.18
CA LYS A 18 -17.43 -24.64 -23.10
C LYS A 18 -16.14 -24.00 -23.66
N LEU A 19 -15.03 -24.03 -22.90
CA LEU A 19 -13.74 -23.51 -23.33
C LEU A 19 -13.12 -24.31 -24.47
N ARG A 20 -13.43 -25.61 -24.59
CA ARG A 20 -12.97 -26.46 -25.72
C ARG A 20 -13.81 -26.30 -26.97
N GLN A 21 -15.09 -25.97 -26.80
CA GLN A 21 -16.07 -25.90 -27.89
C GLN A 21 -16.12 -24.52 -28.56
N ARG A 22 -15.63 -23.50 -27.86
CA ARG A 22 -15.59 -22.12 -28.34
C ARG A 22 -14.16 -21.76 -28.75
N GLY A 23 -14.01 -20.71 -29.55
CA GLY A 23 -12.75 -20.30 -30.17
C GLY A 23 -11.58 -20.01 -29.21
N ALA A 24 -10.42 -19.76 -29.80
CA ALA A 24 -9.20 -19.45 -29.07
C ALA A 24 -9.30 -18.16 -28.26
N ASP A 25 -10.15 -17.24 -28.68
CA ASP A 25 -10.44 -15.99 -28.03
C ASP A 25 -11.07 -16.16 -26.63
N LEU A 26 -12.00 -17.11 -26.46
CA LEU A 26 -12.56 -17.41 -25.14
C LEU A 26 -11.52 -18.02 -24.21
N LEU A 27 -10.59 -18.82 -24.73
CA LEU A 27 -9.47 -19.34 -23.94
C LEU A 27 -8.51 -18.20 -23.53
N CYS A 28 -8.21 -17.29 -24.45
CA CYS A 28 -7.39 -16.10 -24.17
C CYS A 28 -8.02 -15.24 -23.07
N TYR A 29 -9.32 -14.96 -23.17
CA TYR A 29 -10.08 -14.30 -22.12
C TYR A 29 -9.93 -15.02 -20.78
N ALA A 30 -10.18 -16.32 -20.72
CA ALA A 30 -10.15 -17.08 -19.47
C ALA A 30 -8.74 -17.09 -18.81
N LEU A 31 -7.67 -17.03 -19.61
CA LEU A 31 -6.30 -16.87 -19.11
C LEU A 31 -6.08 -15.49 -18.51
N LEU A 32 -6.52 -14.44 -19.20
CA LEU A 32 -6.40 -13.04 -18.73
C LEU A 32 -7.22 -12.81 -17.47
N ASP A 33 -8.47 -13.26 -17.46
CA ASP A 33 -9.40 -13.18 -16.33
C ASP A 33 -8.80 -13.81 -15.07
N MET A 34 -8.25 -15.02 -15.19
CA MET A 34 -7.58 -15.72 -14.09
C MET A 34 -6.34 -14.97 -13.57
N ILE A 35 -5.57 -14.32 -14.45
CA ILE A 35 -4.43 -13.49 -14.03
C ILE A 35 -4.92 -12.28 -13.25
N VAL A 36 -5.97 -11.63 -13.72
CA VAL A 36 -6.54 -10.43 -13.09
C VAL A 36 -7.19 -10.76 -11.74
N ASP A 37 -7.89 -11.89 -11.65
CA ASP A 37 -8.42 -12.39 -10.37
C ASP A 37 -7.32 -12.57 -9.33
N HIS A 38 -6.13 -13.04 -9.76
CA HIS A 38 -4.99 -13.16 -8.86
C HIS A 38 -4.41 -11.82 -8.40
N TYR A 39 -4.62 -10.75 -9.17
CA TYR A 39 -4.25 -9.40 -8.73
C TYR A 39 -5.09 -8.98 -7.51
N PHE A 40 -6.37 -9.25 -7.52
CA PHE A 40 -7.25 -8.96 -6.37
C PHE A 40 -6.85 -9.76 -5.13
N LEU A 41 -6.49 -11.04 -5.27
CA LEU A 41 -5.98 -11.84 -4.14
C LEU A 41 -4.68 -11.28 -3.55
N VAL A 42 -3.81 -10.72 -4.39
CA VAL A 42 -2.58 -10.06 -3.92
C VAL A 42 -2.92 -8.74 -3.23
N MET A 43 -3.87 -7.98 -3.79
CA MET A 43 -4.31 -6.70 -3.22
C MET A 43 -5.02 -6.88 -1.87
N GLU A 44 -5.83 -7.92 -1.70
CA GLU A 44 -6.47 -8.27 -0.44
C GLU A 44 -5.41 -8.49 0.66
N LYS A 45 -4.42 -9.36 0.41
CA LYS A 45 -3.33 -9.60 1.36
C LYS A 45 -2.48 -8.37 1.65
N LEU A 46 -2.37 -7.47 0.67
CA LEU A 46 -1.67 -6.21 0.88
C LEU A 46 -2.51 -5.26 1.72
N GLY A 47 -3.83 -5.26 1.54
CA GLY A 47 -4.79 -4.54 2.37
C GLY A 47 -4.67 -4.91 3.83
N ASP A 48 -4.68 -6.22 4.16
CA ASP A 48 -4.51 -6.71 5.54
C ASP A 48 -3.20 -6.18 6.17
N ARG A 49 -2.11 -6.22 5.41
CA ARG A 49 -0.81 -5.71 5.89
C ARG A 49 -0.78 -4.18 6.05
N ILE A 50 -1.55 -3.48 5.24
CA ILE A 50 -1.72 -2.02 5.35
C ILE A 50 -2.47 -1.68 6.62
N GLU A 51 -3.55 -2.39 6.93
CA GLU A 51 -4.29 -2.24 8.18
C GLU A 51 -3.42 -2.50 9.41
N GLU A 52 -2.61 -3.56 9.40
CA GLU A 52 -1.66 -3.85 10.49
C GLU A 52 -0.69 -2.68 10.75
N VAL A 53 -0.14 -2.10 9.67
CA VAL A 53 0.79 -0.96 9.78
C VAL A 53 0.05 0.31 10.20
N GLU A 54 -1.20 0.53 9.78
CA GLU A 54 -2.04 1.64 10.22
C GLU A 54 -2.25 1.60 11.73
N GLU A 55 -2.59 0.43 12.29
CA GLU A 55 -2.69 0.25 13.73
C GLU A 55 -1.35 0.51 14.46
N GLU A 56 -0.23 0.04 13.90
CA GLU A 56 1.10 0.33 14.48
C GLU A 56 1.38 1.84 14.55
N VAL A 57 1.06 2.57 13.49
CA VAL A 57 1.25 4.03 13.42
C VAL A 57 0.32 4.75 14.38
N ALA A 58 -0.95 4.32 14.46
CA ALA A 58 -1.94 4.90 15.36
C ALA A 58 -1.55 4.75 16.85
N ARG A 59 -0.99 3.60 17.24
CA ARG A 59 -0.47 3.36 18.59
C ARG A 59 0.76 4.20 18.93
N GLY A 60 1.44 4.74 17.94
CA GLY A 60 2.53 5.71 18.09
C GLY A 60 3.80 5.19 18.77
N ASN A 61 3.95 3.88 18.95
CA ASN A 61 5.01 3.28 19.79
C ASN A 61 6.06 2.47 19.02
N ASN A 62 5.91 2.32 17.68
CA ASN A 62 6.84 1.49 16.93
C ASN A 62 7.85 2.32 16.10
N PRO A 63 9.15 2.30 16.46
CA PRO A 63 10.19 3.01 15.69
C PRO A 63 10.40 2.40 14.29
N ARG A 64 9.89 1.19 14.03
CA ARG A 64 10.00 0.51 12.73
C ARG A 64 8.82 0.81 11.78
N ALA A 65 7.76 1.49 12.24
CA ALA A 65 6.58 1.78 11.44
C ALA A 65 6.94 2.48 10.11
N LEU A 66 7.88 3.43 10.13
CA LEU A 66 8.34 4.10 8.91
C LEU A 66 9.02 3.13 7.90
N ALA A 67 9.74 2.14 8.39
CA ALA A 67 10.35 1.12 7.54
C ALA A 67 9.28 0.23 6.88
N HIS A 68 8.23 -0.16 7.63
CA HIS A 68 7.09 -0.92 7.10
C HIS A 68 6.32 -0.12 6.05
N ILE A 69 6.01 1.15 6.31
CA ILE A 69 5.40 2.07 5.33
C ILE A 69 6.24 2.13 4.05
N THR A 70 7.55 2.31 4.19
CA THR A 70 8.47 2.41 3.04
C THR A 70 8.50 1.12 2.23
N GLN A 71 8.47 -0.05 2.90
CA GLN A 71 8.43 -1.34 2.25
C GLN A 71 7.14 -1.54 1.46
N LEU A 72 5.98 -1.27 2.06
CA LEU A 72 4.67 -1.37 1.40
C LEU A 72 4.58 -0.44 0.19
N ARG A 73 5.09 0.79 0.29
CA ARG A 73 5.16 1.70 -0.86
C ARG A 73 5.96 1.13 -2.04
N LYS A 74 7.08 0.47 -1.78
CA LYS A 74 7.88 -0.18 -2.84
C LYS A 74 7.09 -1.32 -3.49
N GLU A 75 6.38 -2.13 -2.69
CA GLU A 75 5.54 -3.21 -3.20
C GLU A 75 4.42 -2.66 -4.09
N LEU A 76 3.73 -1.59 -3.68
CA LEU A 76 2.69 -0.91 -4.48
C LEU A 76 3.22 -0.36 -5.81
N ILE A 77 4.43 0.24 -5.82
CA ILE A 77 5.07 0.71 -7.05
C ILE A 77 5.33 -0.45 -8.02
N VAL A 78 5.79 -1.59 -7.50
CA VAL A 78 6.02 -2.80 -8.32
C VAL A 78 4.71 -3.32 -8.91
N LEU A 79 3.62 -3.36 -8.11
CA LEU A 79 2.31 -3.79 -8.58
C LEU A 79 1.78 -2.88 -9.68
N LYS A 80 1.79 -1.55 -9.47
CA LYS A 80 1.38 -0.59 -10.50
C LYS A 80 2.13 -0.78 -11.81
N ARG A 81 3.47 -0.93 -11.73
CA ARG A 81 4.31 -1.15 -12.89
C ARG A 81 3.98 -2.44 -13.65
N ASN A 82 3.47 -3.47 -12.94
CA ASN A 82 3.09 -4.73 -13.56
C ASN A 82 1.66 -4.70 -14.11
N PHE A 83 0.73 -3.98 -13.48
CA PHE A 83 -0.67 -3.92 -13.92
C PHE A 83 -0.87 -3.05 -15.16
N SER A 84 -0.13 -1.94 -15.27
CA SER A 84 -0.28 -0.99 -16.39
C SER A 84 -0.06 -1.62 -17.76
N PRO A 85 0.98 -2.44 -18.02
CA PRO A 85 1.14 -3.10 -19.31
C PRO A 85 0.02 -4.10 -19.62
N VAL A 86 -0.52 -4.80 -18.62
CA VAL A 86 -1.62 -5.75 -18.81
C VAL A 86 -2.88 -5.02 -19.26
N ARG A 87 -3.16 -3.84 -18.68
CA ARG A 87 -4.25 -2.97 -19.15
C ARG A 87 -4.10 -2.62 -20.63
N GLU A 88 -2.88 -2.25 -21.06
CA GLU A 88 -2.63 -1.92 -22.48
C GLU A 88 -2.79 -3.13 -23.40
N VAL A 89 -2.38 -4.32 -22.97
CA VAL A 89 -2.60 -5.57 -23.73
C VAL A 89 -4.10 -5.82 -23.91
N VAL A 90 -4.90 -5.73 -22.84
CA VAL A 90 -6.35 -5.96 -22.93
C VAL A 90 -7.04 -4.88 -23.76
N ASN A 91 -6.62 -3.62 -23.62
CA ASN A 91 -7.09 -2.53 -24.46
C ASN A 91 -6.76 -2.76 -25.94
N GLY A 92 -5.60 -3.34 -26.24
CA GLY A 92 -5.22 -3.77 -27.59
C GLY A 92 -6.17 -4.82 -28.16
N PHE A 93 -6.62 -5.80 -27.34
CA PHE A 93 -7.63 -6.76 -27.77
C PHE A 93 -8.98 -6.09 -28.09
N LEU A 94 -9.41 -5.14 -27.26
CA LEU A 94 -10.67 -4.42 -27.46
C LEU A 94 -10.69 -3.57 -28.75
N ARG A 95 -9.53 -3.11 -29.21
CA ARG A 95 -9.37 -2.31 -30.43
C ARG A 95 -9.01 -3.13 -31.67
N SER A 96 -8.79 -4.43 -31.49
CA SER A 96 -8.37 -5.30 -32.59
C SER A 96 -9.56 -5.64 -33.47
N GLU A 97 -9.40 -5.41 -34.78
CA GLU A 97 -10.33 -5.84 -35.82
C GLU A 97 -10.00 -7.25 -36.35
N SER A 98 -9.42 -8.10 -35.51
CA SER A 98 -8.98 -9.43 -35.89
C SER A 98 -10.16 -10.38 -36.03
N GLU A 99 -10.21 -11.13 -37.15
CA GLU A 99 -11.19 -12.20 -37.37
C GLU A 99 -11.13 -13.34 -36.33
N LEU A 100 -10.02 -13.38 -35.54
CA LEU A 100 -9.88 -14.36 -34.45
C LEU A 100 -10.64 -13.97 -33.17
N LEU A 101 -11.15 -12.75 -33.10
CA LEU A 101 -11.95 -12.25 -31.99
C LEU A 101 -13.41 -12.15 -32.43
N GLU A 102 -14.26 -12.98 -31.86
CA GLU A 102 -15.68 -12.92 -32.14
C GLU A 102 -16.33 -11.73 -31.41
N ASP A 103 -17.13 -10.91 -32.07
CA ASP A 103 -17.81 -9.74 -31.50
C ASP A 103 -18.61 -10.08 -30.23
N ARG A 104 -19.18 -11.28 -30.15
CA ARG A 104 -19.92 -11.74 -28.97
C ARG A 104 -19.02 -11.90 -27.72
N HIS A 105 -17.71 -12.02 -27.88
CA HIS A 105 -16.74 -12.18 -26.78
C HIS A 105 -16.10 -10.85 -26.36
N THR A 106 -16.25 -9.78 -27.12
CA THR A 106 -15.70 -8.45 -26.80
C THR A 106 -16.13 -7.96 -25.42
N LYS A 107 -17.37 -8.26 -25.01
CA LYS A 107 -17.87 -7.90 -23.67
C LYS A 107 -17.03 -8.52 -22.53
N TYR A 108 -16.51 -9.74 -22.71
CA TYR A 108 -15.67 -10.39 -21.70
C TYR A 108 -14.31 -9.72 -21.55
N PHE A 109 -13.70 -9.28 -22.66
CA PHE A 109 -12.47 -8.51 -22.61
C PHE A 109 -12.68 -7.13 -21.99
N LYS A 110 -13.87 -6.53 -22.18
CA LYS A 110 -14.25 -5.29 -21.52
C LYS A 110 -14.35 -5.47 -20.02
N ASP A 111 -14.97 -6.55 -19.54
CA ASP A 111 -15.05 -6.87 -18.11
C ASP A 111 -13.64 -7.01 -17.50
N VAL A 112 -12.73 -7.73 -18.18
CA VAL A 112 -11.33 -7.85 -17.74
C VAL A 112 -10.64 -6.48 -17.70
N TYR A 113 -10.86 -5.64 -18.70
CA TYR A 113 -10.33 -4.28 -18.73
C TYR A 113 -10.79 -3.46 -17.52
N ASP A 114 -12.09 -3.49 -17.24
CA ASP A 114 -12.67 -2.77 -16.12
C ASP A 114 -12.13 -3.28 -14.77
N HIS A 115 -11.93 -4.59 -14.61
CA HIS A 115 -11.27 -5.18 -13.44
C HIS A 115 -9.82 -4.71 -13.28
N ILE A 116 -9.05 -4.62 -14.38
CA ILE A 116 -7.67 -4.12 -14.31
C ILE A 116 -7.64 -2.65 -13.90
N VAL A 117 -8.56 -1.82 -14.42
CA VAL A 117 -8.69 -0.41 -14.02
C VAL A 117 -8.98 -0.33 -12.52
N GLN A 118 -9.94 -1.11 -12.02
CA GLN A 118 -10.24 -1.16 -10.58
C GLN A 118 -9.02 -1.59 -9.75
N ALA A 119 -8.23 -2.57 -10.22
CA ALA A 119 -7.02 -2.98 -9.51
C ALA A 119 -5.97 -1.86 -9.47
N ILE A 120 -5.81 -1.09 -10.55
CA ILE A 120 -4.91 0.07 -10.59
C ILE A 120 -5.39 1.17 -9.64
N ASP A 121 -6.68 1.48 -9.65
CA ASP A 121 -7.28 2.48 -8.76
C ASP A 121 -7.10 2.08 -7.28
N LEU A 122 -7.25 0.79 -6.96
CA LEU A 122 -7.01 0.29 -5.61
C LEU A 122 -5.54 0.45 -5.19
N VAL A 123 -4.57 0.22 -6.10
CA VAL A 123 -3.15 0.50 -5.83
C VAL A 123 -2.90 1.98 -5.54
N GLU A 124 -3.54 2.90 -6.28
CA GLU A 124 -3.44 4.33 -6.02
C GLU A 124 -4.04 4.71 -4.65
N ASN A 125 -5.22 4.18 -4.33
CA ASN A 125 -5.85 4.41 -3.03
C ASN A 125 -4.93 3.93 -1.88
N TYR A 126 -4.35 2.74 -1.99
CA TYR A 126 -3.40 2.24 -0.99
C TYR A 126 -2.15 3.11 -0.89
N ARG A 127 -1.66 3.65 -2.00
CA ARG A 127 -0.55 4.59 -2.00
C ARG A 127 -0.88 5.87 -1.24
N ASP A 128 -2.08 6.41 -1.41
CA ASP A 128 -2.53 7.62 -0.71
C ASP A 128 -2.69 7.37 0.79
N VAL A 129 -3.18 6.20 1.19
CA VAL A 129 -3.19 5.73 2.59
C VAL A 129 -1.77 5.69 3.15
N MET A 130 -0.78 5.18 2.39
CA MET A 130 0.62 5.17 2.83
C MET A 130 1.20 6.57 3.05
N VAL A 131 0.81 7.56 2.24
CA VAL A 131 1.22 8.96 2.43
C VAL A 131 0.61 9.51 3.72
N SER A 132 -0.68 9.30 3.93
CA SER A 132 -1.39 9.73 5.15
C SER A 132 -0.81 9.11 6.41
N MET A 133 -0.44 7.83 6.38
CA MET A 133 0.22 7.15 7.50
C MET A 133 1.62 7.73 7.79
N GLN A 134 2.36 8.09 6.76
CA GLN A 134 3.68 8.73 6.93
C GLN A 134 3.52 10.09 7.64
N ASP A 135 2.53 10.88 7.24
CA ASP A 135 2.24 12.18 7.86
C ASP A 135 1.80 12.02 9.32
N LEU A 136 0.93 11.03 9.59
CA LEU A 136 0.51 10.69 10.95
C LEU A 136 1.70 10.27 11.82
N HIS A 137 2.61 9.44 11.30
CA HIS A 137 3.81 9.03 12.01
C HIS A 137 4.70 10.24 12.38
N ILE A 138 4.92 11.16 11.44
CA ILE A 138 5.69 12.38 11.66
C ILE A 138 5.02 13.25 12.74
N ASN A 139 3.70 13.42 12.66
CA ASN A 139 2.94 14.16 13.66
C ASN A 139 3.06 13.54 15.05
N ASN A 140 2.97 12.22 15.19
CA ASN A 140 3.15 11.52 16.45
C ASN A 140 4.55 11.74 17.04
N VAL A 141 5.59 11.72 16.21
CA VAL A 141 6.97 12.03 16.64
C VAL A 141 7.08 13.48 17.13
N ASN A 142 6.50 14.43 16.39
CA ASN A 142 6.51 15.84 16.76
C ASN A 142 5.77 16.09 18.09
N LEU A 143 4.62 15.44 18.31
CA LEU A 143 3.88 15.55 19.57
C LEU A 143 4.72 15.05 20.75
N LYS A 144 5.39 13.90 20.62
CA LYS A 144 6.29 13.37 21.66
C LYS A 144 7.46 14.32 21.93
N MET A 145 8.06 14.88 20.87
CA MET A 145 9.14 15.85 21.00
C MET A 145 8.69 17.09 21.76
N ASN A 146 7.50 17.62 21.43
CA ASN A 146 6.91 18.78 22.12
C ASN A 146 6.63 18.46 23.60
N GLU A 147 6.20 17.26 23.93
CA GLU A 147 5.99 16.82 25.32
C GLU A 147 7.31 16.79 26.10
N VAL A 148 8.37 16.24 25.52
CA VAL A 148 9.71 16.26 26.12
C VAL A 148 10.22 17.69 26.31
N MET A 149 10.06 18.54 25.30
CA MET A 149 10.45 19.97 25.39
C MET A 149 9.67 20.70 26.50
N LYS A 150 8.37 20.43 26.65
CA LYS A 150 7.56 20.98 27.75
C LYS A 150 8.11 20.55 29.12
N VAL A 151 8.44 19.29 29.29
CA VAL A 151 9.03 18.79 30.56
C VAL A 151 10.37 19.46 30.83
N MET A 152 11.24 19.57 29.82
CA MET A 152 12.54 20.25 29.95
C MET A 152 12.39 21.73 30.31
N ALA A 153 11.43 22.41 29.70
CA ALA A 153 11.15 23.82 30.02
C ALA A 153 10.69 24.01 31.48
N ILE A 154 9.82 23.11 31.99
CA ILE A 154 9.37 23.13 33.38
C ILE A 154 10.56 22.92 34.34
N VAL A 155 11.39 21.89 34.07
CA VAL A 155 12.58 21.61 34.88
C VAL A 155 13.53 22.80 34.90
N THR A 156 13.82 23.38 33.74
CA THR A 156 14.69 24.58 33.64
C THR A 156 14.11 25.74 34.41
N CYS A 157 12.81 26.01 34.29
CA CYS A 157 12.14 27.11 34.98
C CYS A 157 12.18 26.95 36.51
N LEU A 158 12.12 25.73 37.02
CA LEU A 158 12.24 25.44 38.46
C LEU A 158 13.68 25.54 38.96
N LEU A 159 14.67 25.12 38.17
CA LEU A 159 16.05 25.08 38.56
C LEU A 159 16.75 26.47 38.43
N ALA A 160 16.33 27.31 37.48
CA ALA A 160 16.96 28.61 37.21
C ALA A 160 17.00 29.52 38.46
N PRO A 161 15.89 29.74 39.21
CA PRO A 161 15.91 30.53 40.42
C PRO A 161 16.83 29.95 41.52
N ALA A 162 16.79 28.62 41.67
CA ALA A 162 17.66 27.95 42.66
C ALA A 162 19.14 28.13 42.33
N THR A 163 19.51 28.06 41.05
CA THR A 163 20.89 28.26 40.58
C THR A 163 21.35 29.70 40.81
N VAL A 164 20.47 30.71 40.56
CA VAL A 164 20.76 32.14 40.81
C VAL A 164 20.98 32.34 42.30
N ILE A 165 20.08 31.84 43.15
CA ILE A 165 20.23 31.97 44.62
C ILE A 165 21.52 31.29 45.07
N GLY A 166 21.78 30.06 44.68
CA GLY A 166 23.00 29.33 44.99
C GLY A 166 24.27 30.03 44.50
N GLY A 167 24.22 30.66 43.32
CA GLY A 167 25.32 31.43 42.75
C GLY A 167 25.61 32.68 43.56
N VAL A 168 24.60 33.43 43.99
CA VAL A 168 24.76 34.62 44.84
C VAL A 168 25.31 34.25 46.20
N PHE A 169 24.82 33.22 46.87
CA PHE A 169 25.31 32.77 48.17
C PHE A 169 26.65 32.03 48.08
N GLY A 170 27.03 31.50 46.93
CA GLY A 170 28.35 30.90 46.69
C GLY A 170 29.47 31.90 46.36
N MET A 171 29.15 33.18 46.17
CA MET A 171 30.16 34.22 45.99
C MET A 171 30.80 34.52 47.36
N ASN A 172 32.15 34.50 47.42
CA ASN A 172 32.89 34.90 48.59
C ASN A 172 32.81 36.43 48.75
N PHE A 173 31.83 36.93 49.53
CA PHE A 173 31.79 38.31 49.96
C PHE A 173 32.64 38.49 51.22
N GLU A 174 33.59 39.42 51.22
CA GLU A 174 34.31 39.84 52.42
C GLU A 174 33.41 40.52 53.45
N ARG A 175 32.31 41.10 53.02
CA ARG A 175 31.23 41.63 53.88
C ARG A 175 29.90 41.48 53.13
N ILE A 176 28.91 40.90 53.78
CA ILE A 176 27.51 40.88 53.32
C ILE A 176 26.88 42.21 53.83
N PRO A 177 26.28 43.08 52.97
CA PRO A 177 25.62 44.28 53.40
C PRO A 177 24.40 43.99 54.27
#